data_4a52096e12e6055fe1a82d09f758bb79
#
_entry.id   4a52096e12e6055fe1a82d09f758bb79
#
_cell.length_a   1.000
_cell.length_b   1.000
_cell.length_c   1.000
_cell.angle_alpha   90.00
_cell.angle_beta   90.00
_cell.angle_gamma   90.00
#
_symmetry.space_group_name_H-M   'P 1'
#
loop_
_entity.id
_entity.type
_entity.pdbx_description
1 polymer ?
#
loop_
_entity_poly.entity_id
_entity_poly.type
_entity_poly.pdbx_seq_one_letter_code
_entity_poly.pdbx_strand_id
1 'polypeptide(L)'
;FHVLVGKIAEALTISKAKAKNVLICRYGQPQLLPDGSIMVYKTNAPEEFMWEQESIHCIPVKYEAAATFYKVYRGSHTYDTKEMSALIDGTVADAKELGIETATPNELMRMKQEWNL
;
A
#
# COMPACT_ATOMS: atom_id res chain seq x y z
N PHE A 1 -9.67 6.32 1.62
CA PHE A 1 -8.63 5.28 1.70
C PHE A 1 -8.28 4.91 3.14
N HIS A 2 -7.95 5.89 3.98
CA HIS A 2 -7.53 5.63 5.36
C HIS A 2 -8.60 4.95 6.22
N VAL A 3 -9.87 5.26 6.00
CA VAL A 3 -10.98 4.60 6.71
C VAL A 3 -11.02 3.12 6.36
N LEU A 4 -10.89 2.77 5.08
CA LEU A 4 -10.86 1.37 4.64
C LEU A 4 -9.63 0.64 5.15
N VAL A 5 -8.47 1.29 5.16
CA VAL A 5 -7.25 0.71 5.75
C VAL A 5 -7.49 0.31 7.20
N GLY A 6 -8.11 1.20 7.99
CA GLY A 6 -8.43 0.90 9.38
C GLY A 6 -9.37 -0.29 9.55
N LYS A 7 -10.40 -0.38 8.71
CA LYS A 7 -11.35 -1.50 8.75
C LYS A 7 -10.70 -2.82 8.35
N ILE A 8 -9.83 -2.81 7.34
CA ILE A 8 -9.08 -3.99 6.91
C ILE A 8 -8.11 -4.44 8.01
N ALA A 9 -7.39 -3.50 8.62
CA ALA A 9 -6.47 -3.80 9.71
C ALA A 9 -7.19 -4.48 10.88
N GLU A 10 -8.35 -3.96 11.25
CA GLU A 10 -9.17 -4.53 12.31
C GLU A 10 -9.65 -5.94 11.96
N ALA A 11 -10.15 -6.13 10.74
CA ALA A 11 -10.65 -7.44 10.29
C ALA A 11 -9.55 -8.50 10.26
N LEU A 12 -8.32 -8.13 9.90
CA LEU A 12 -7.18 -9.04 9.83
C LEU A 12 -6.38 -9.12 11.14
N THR A 13 -6.72 -8.31 12.13
CA THR A 13 -5.99 -8.23 13.40
C THR A 13 -4.52 -7.90 13.20
N ILE A 14 -4.27 -6.90 12.37
CA ILE A 14 -2.92 -6.35 12.10
C ILE A 14 -2.93 -4.85 12.34
N SER A 15 -1.74 -4.23 12.38
CA SER A 15 -1.63 -2.78 12.53
C SER A 15 -2.10 -2.06 11.27
N LYS A 16 -2.51 -0.80 11.41
CA LYS A 16 -2.84 0.05 10.27
C LYS A 16 -1.63 0.27 9.35
N ALA A 17 -0.45 0.41 9.93
CA ALA A 17 0.79 0.57 9.16
C ALA A 17 1.02 -0.65 8.26
N LYS A 18 0.89 -1.86 8.81
CA LYS A 18 1.04 -3.09 8.03
C LYS A 18 -0.03 -3.21 6.95
N ALA A 19 -1.29 -2.95 7.27
CA ALA A 19 -2.38 -3.00 6.29
C ALA A 19 -2.14 -2.02 5.14
N LYS A 20 -1.74 -0.79 5.43
CA LYS A 20 -1.43 0.21 4.43
C LYS A 20 -0.27 -0.22 3.54
N ASN A 21 0.80 -0.76 4.13
CA ASN A 21 1.95 -1.24 3.37
C ASN A 21 1.58 -2.39 2.43
N VAL A 22 0.80 -3.34 2.89
CA VAL A 22 0.33 -4.45 2.05
C VAL A 22 -0.48 -3.92 0.86
N LEU A 23 -1.40 -3.01 1.07
CA LEU A 23 -2.24 -2.46 0.01
C LEU A 23 -1.43 -1.65 -1.01
N ILE A 24 -0.49 -0.84 -0.55
CA ILE A 24 0.40 -0.08 -1.44
C ILE A 24 1.28 -1.01 -2.26
N CYS A 25 1.79 -2.09 -1.67
CA CYS A 25 2.59 -3.08 -2.40
C CYS A 25 1.77 -3.91 -3.39
N ARG A 26 0.46 -4.06 -3.17
CA ARG A 26 -0.43 -4.79 -4.10
C ARG A 26 -0.94 -3.92 -5.24
N TYR A 27 -1.35 -2.69 -4.95
CA TYR A 27 -2.09 -1.84 -5.88
C TYR A 27 -1.45 -0.49 -6.16
N GLY A 28 -0.37 -0.16 -5.46
CA GLY A 28 0.31 1.12 -5.58
C GLY A 28 1.37 1.15 -6.66
N GLN A 29 2.18 2.20 -6.62
CA GLN A 29 3.18 2.49 -7.64
C GLN A 29 4.59 2.26 -7.11
N PRO A 30 5.46 1.55 -7.85
CA PRO A 30 6.84 1.34 -7.43
C PRO A 30 7.62 2.65 -7.45
N GLN A 31 8.62 2.75 -6.58
CA GLN A 31 9.59 3.83 -6.61
C GLN A 31 10.64 3.49 -7.66
N LEU A 32 10.83 4.38 -8.63
CA LEU A 32 11.82 4.19 -9.68
C LEU A 32 13.06 5.05 -9.43
N LEU A 33 14.22 4.54 -9.86
CA LEU A 33 15.45 5.30 -9.91
C LEU A 33 15.44 6.21 -11.16
N PRO A 34 16.34 7.22 -11.25
CA PRO A 34 16.38 8.13 -12.40
C PRO A 34 16.50 7.43 -13.76
N ASP A 35 17.10 6.25 -13.81
CA ASP A 35 17.23 5.46 -15.04
C ASP A 35 15.99 4.61 -15.37
N GLY A 36 14.93 4.71 -14.54
CA GLY A 36 13.71 3.94 -14.75
C GLY A 36 13.69 2.56 -14.11
N SER A 37 14.79 2.13 -13.49
CA SER A 37 14.85 0.85 -12.80
C SER A 37 14.15 0.90 -11.45
N ILE A 38 13.72 -0.28 -10.94
CA ILE A 38 13.05 -0.41 -9.66
C ILE A 38 14.05 -0.17 -8.52
N MET A 39 13.64 0.65 -7.54
CA MET A 39 14.43 0.86 -6.34
C MET A 39 14.35 -0.35 -5.42
N VAL A 40 15.50 -0.87 -5.02
CA VAL A 40 15.62 -2.03 -4.12
C VAL A 40 16.39 -1.61 -2.88
N TYR A 41 15.90 -2.03 -1.71
CA TYR A 41 16.50 -1.73 -0.43
C TYR A 41 16.95 -3.01 0.25
N LYS A 42 18.23 -3.09 0.62
CA LYS A 42 18.82 -4.23 1.32
C LYS A 42 18.94 -3.92 2.81
N THR A 43 18.40 -4.78 3.66
CA THR A 43 18.47 -4.60 5.10
C THR A 43 18.51 -5.95 5.82
N ASN A 44 19.12 -5.97 7.01
CA ASN A 44 19.07 -7.12 7.91
C ASN A 44 17.98 -6.98 8.98
N ALA A 45 17.17 -5.94 8.92
CA ALA A 45 16.05 -5.75 9.83
C ALA A 45 15.02 -6.89 9.66
N PRO A 46 14.33 -7.30 10.73
CA PRO A 46 13.27 -8.31 10.62
C PRO A 46 12.17 -7.87 9.66
N GLU A 47 11.61 -8.81 8.90
CA GLU A 47 10.53 -8.53 7.96
C GLU A 47 9.34 -7.85 8.66
N GLU A 48 9.00 -8.30 9.85
CA GLU A 48 7.89 -7.72 10.63
C GLU A 48 8.13 -6.25 10.95
N PHE A 49 9.37 -5.88 11.24
CA PHE A 49 9.74 -4.48 11.45
C PHE A 49 9.50 -3.65 10.18
N MET A 50 9.84 -4.20 9.02
CA MET A 50 9.67 -3.49 7.73
C MET A 50 8.19 -3.28 7.39
N TRP A 51 7.33 -4.24 7.69
CA TRP A 51 5.90 -4.09 7.46
C TRP A 51 5.24 -3.02 8.34
N GLU A 52 5.82 -2.72 9.49
CA GLU A 52 5.30 -1.72 10.42
C GLU A 52 5.78 -0.29 10.14
N GLN A 53 6.60 -0.08 9.11
CA GLN A 53 7.11 1.26 8.79
C GLN A 53 6.05 2.12 8.13
N GLU A 54 5.93 3.37 8.61
CA GLU A 54 4.99 4.34 8.06
C GLU A 54 5.58 5.16 6.92
N SER A 55 6.89 5.32 6.91
CA SER A 55 7.60 6.19 5.96
C SER A 55 8.19 5.43 4.77
N ILE A 56 8.26 4.13 4.83
CA ILE A 56 8.76 3.30 3.72
C ILE A 56 7.78 2.16 3.47
N HIS A 57 7.43 1.96 2.21
CA HIS A 57 6.51 0.92 1.77
C HIS A 57 7.28 -0.03 0.88
N CYS A 58 7.48 -1.26 1.34
CA CYS A 58 8.30 -2.22 0.60
C CYS A 58 7.84 -3.65 0.81
N ILE A 59 8.17 -4.51 -0.14
CA ILE A 59 7.85 -5.93 -0.11
C ILE A 59 9.13 -6.74 -0.34
N PRO A 60 9.36 -7.85 0.40
CA PRO A 60 10.52 -8.68 0.18
C PRO A 60 10.48 -9.35 -1.19
N VAL A 61 11.59 -9.32 -1.91
CA VAL A 61 11.72 -9.93 -3.24
C VAL A 61 12.84 -10.96 -3.32
N LYS A 62 13.79 -10.92 -2.39
CA LYS A 62 14.90 -11.87 -2.35
C LYS A 62 15.42 -12.00 -0.93
N TYR A 63 15.63 -13.24 -0.48
CA TYR A 63 16.19 -13.54 0.83
C TYR A 63 17.62 -14.04 0.67
N GLU A 64 18.53 -13.51 1.48
CA GLU A 64 19.90 -13.99 1.62
C GLU A 64 20.19 -14.30 3.10
N ALA A 65 21.27 -15.01 3.38
CA ALA A 65 21.60 -15.44 4.73
C ALA A 65 21.74 -14.30 5.74
N ALA A 66 22.26 -13.15 5.30
CA ALA A 66 22.54 -12.01 6.18
C ALA A 66 21.62 -10.82 5.94
N ALA A 67 20.76 -10.85 4.94
CA ALA A 67 19.93 -9.69 4.61
C ALA A 67 18.79 -10.07 3.67
N THR A 68 17.79 -9.19 3.60
CA THR A 68 16.64 -9.32 2.68
C THR A 68 16.61 -8.11 1.77
N PHE A 69 16.30 -8.33 0.50
CA PHE A 69 16.11 -7.27 -0.50
C PHE A 69 14.62 -6.98 -0.62
N TYR A 70 14.29 -5.69 -0.60
CA TYR A 70 12.91 -5.21 -0.69
C TYR A 70 12.72 -4.33 -1.90
N LYS A 71 11.64 -4.56 -2.65
CA LYS A 71 11.17 -3.64 -3.67
C LYS A 71 10.43 -2.49 -2.99
N VAL A 72 10.82 -1.25 -3.28
CA VAL A 72 10.28 -0.06 -2.62
C VAL A 72 9.15 0.55 -3.46
N TYR A 73 8.08 0.98 -2.79
CA TYR A 73 6.92 1.63 -3.39
C TYR A 73 6.81 3.07 -2.93
N ARG A 74 6.27 3.92 -3.80
CA ARG A 74 6.01 5.33 -3.48
C ARG A 74 4.87 5.46 -2.48
N GLY A 75 4.96 6.44 -1.58
CA GLY A 75 3.85 6.79 -0.69
C GLY A 75 2.65 7.33 -1.47
N SER A 76 1.44 7.03 -1.01
CA SER A 76 0.21 7.41 -1.71
C SER A 76 0.02 8.92 -1.84
N HIS A 77 0.67 9.73 -0.97
CA HIS A 77 0.61 11.18 -1.07
C HIS A 77 1.26 11.74 -2.33
N THR A 78 2.06 10.93 -3.05
CA THR A 78 2.70 11.32 -4.30
C THR A 78 1.90 10.92 -5.54
N TYR A 79 0.77 10.23 -5.37
CA TYR A 79 0.00 9.69 -6.47
C TYR A 79 -0.84 10.76 -7.16
N ASP A 80 -0.95 10.65 -8.49
CA ASP A 80 -1.95 11.40 -9.25
C ASP A 80 -3.34 10.74 -9.09
N THR A 81 -4.35 11.35 -9.72
CA THR A 81 -5.73 10.88 -9.63
C THR A 81 -5.89 9.45 -10.14
N LYS A 82 -5.24 9.12 -11.24
CA LYS A 82 -5.33 7.78 -11.85
C LYS A 82 -4.68 6.72 -10.95
N GLU A 83 -3.50 7.02 -10.43
CA GLU A 83 -2.78 6.13 -9.53
C GLU A 83 -3.56 5.91 -8.23
N MET A 84 -4.13 6.98 -7.67
CA MET A 84 -4.94 6.88 -6.46
C MET A 84 -6.25 6.13 -6.71
N SER A 85 -6.85 6.30 -7.87
CA SER A 85 -8.05 5.55 -8.26
C SER A 85 -7.79 4.05 -8.29
N ALA A 86 -6.66 3.63 -8.85
CA ALA A 86 -6.26 2.22 -8.87
C ALA A 86 -6.07 1.65 -7.46
N LEU A 87 -5.43 2.43 -6.57
CA LEU A 87 -5.24 2.03 -5.17
C LEU A 87 -6.57 1.89 -4.44
N ILE A 88 -7.48 2.84 -4.62
CA ILE A 88 -8.82 2.80 -4.00
C ILE A 88 -9.61 1.60 -4.51
N ASP A 89 -9.63 1.37 -5.81
CA ASP A 89 -10.37 0.25 -6.40
C ASP A 89 -9.86 -1.10 -5.88
N GLY A 90 -8.56 -1.28 -5.79
CA GLY A 90 -7.96 -2.50 -5.24
C GLY A 90 -8.27 -2.68 -3.76
N THR A 91 -8.21 -1.59 -2.98
CA THR A 91 -8.54 -1.59 -1.56
C THR A 91 -10.00 -1.97 -1.32
N VAL A 92 -10.91 -1.43 -2.12
CA VAL A 92 -12.34 -1.76 -2.06
C VAL A 92 -12.57 -3.24 -2.38
N ALA A 93 -11.90 -3.78 -3.40
CA ALA A 93 -12.02 -5.19 -3.76
C ALA A 93 -11.56 -6.10 -2.60
N ASP A 94 -10.43 -5.78 -1.97
CA ASP A 94 -9.93 -6.54 -0.83
C ASP A 94 -10.88 -6.44 0.38
N ALA A 95 -11.42 -5.26 0.64
CA ALA A 95 -12.38 -5.06 1.72
C ALA A 95 -13.64 -5.90 1.51
N LYS A 96 -14.16 -5.96 0.29
CA LYS A 96 -15.32 -6.79 -0.03
C LYS A 96 -15.06 -8.27 0.18
N GLU A 97 -13.88 -8.76 -0.17
CA GLU A 97 -13.49 -10.16 0.08
C GLU A 97 -13.48 -10.49 1.57
N LEU A 98 -13.18 -9.51 2.41
CA LEU A 98 -13.19 -9.67 3.88
C LEU A 98 -14.59 -9.47 4.49
N GLY A 99 -15.63 -9.23 3.68
CA GLY A 99 -16.98 -8.98 4.15
C GLY A 99 -17.19 -7.61 4.76
N ILE A 100 -16.29 -6.67 4.48
CA ILE A 100 -16.38 -5.29 4.98
C ILE A 100 -17.32 -4.49 4.09
N GLU A 101 -18.25 -3.76 4.71
CA GLU A 101 -19.10 -2.83 3.97
C GLU A 101 -18.26 -1.68 3.41
N THR A 102 -18.42 -1.42 2.13
CA THR A 102 -17.65 -0.38 1.43
C THR A 102 -18.57 0.76 0.98
N ALA A 103 -17.94 1.87 0.58
CA ALA A 103 -18.65 3.02 0.05
C ALA A 103 -19.43 2.66 -1.21
N THR A 104 -20.54 3.35 -1.45
CA THR A 104 -21.32 3.24 -2.69
C THR A 104 -20.49 3.75 -3.87
N PRO A 105 -20.85 3.39 -5.12
CA PRO A 105 -20.17 3.94 -6.30
C PRO A 105 -20.11 5.47 -6.32
N ASN A 106 -21.18 6.14 -5.89
CA ASN A 106 -21.20 7.61 -5.82
C ASN A 106 -20.22 8.14 -4.77
N GLU A 107 -20.15 7.53 -3.63
CA GLU A 107 -19.18 7.91 -2.57
C GLU A 107 -17.75 7.68 -3.03
N LEU A 108 -17.48 6.56 -3.72
CA LEU A 108 -16.16 6.28 -4.29
C LEU A 108 -15.76 7.32 -5.32
N MET A 109 -16.68 7.71 -6.19
CA MET A 109 -16.44 8.74 -7.20
C MET A 109 -16.09 10.08 -6.54
N ARG A 110 -16.80 10.45 -5.48
CA ARG A 110 -16.54 11.67 -4.74
C ARG A 110 -15.17 11.64 -4.06
N MET A 111 -14.80 10.52 -3.45
CA MET A 111 -13.48 10.35 -2.83
C MET A 111 -12.36 10.54 -3.85
N LYS A 112 -12.51 9.97 -5.05
CA LYS A 112 -11.54 10.11 -6.13
C LYS A 112 -11.44 11.55 -6.62
N GLN A 113 -12.56 12.27 -6.70
CA GLN A 113 -12.58 13.68 -7.09
C GLN A 113 -11.92 14.57 -6.03
N GLU A 114 -12.19 14.32 -4.76
CA GLU A 114 -11.57 15.07 -3.65
C GLU A 114 -10.06 14.89 -3.65
N TRP A 115 -9.57 13.70 -4.02
CA TRP A 115 -8.13 13.46 -4.12
C TRP A 115 -7.48 14.35 -5.17
N ASN A 116 -8.20 14.69 -6.21
CA ASN A 116 -7.68 15.51 -7.32
C ASN A 116 -7.48 16.99 -6.94
N LEU A 117 -7.87 17.38 -5.76
CA LEU A 117 -7.66 18.74 -5.25
C LEU A 117 -6.26 18.90 -4.68
#